data_157326505d82dc25ab146644b6f7297a
#
_entry.id   157326505d82dc25ab146644b6f7297a
#
_cell.length_a   1.000
_cell.length_b   1.000
_cell.length_c   1.000
_cell.angle_alpha   90.00
_cell.angle_beta   90.00
_cell.angle_gamma   90.00
#
_symmetry.space_group_name_H-M   'P 1'
#
loop_
_entity.id
_entity.type
_entity.pdbx_description
1 polymer ?
#
loop_
_entity_poly.entity_id
_entity_poly.type
_entity_poly.pdbx_seq_one_letter_code
_entity_poly.pdbx_strand_id
1 'polypeptide(L)'
;MIEESGRERYVMKNTYVRVKGIIKKGDTYLLLKRWVDDRIPDPFVWEFIDAEVPHGEAPDETMRSAIIELLSVSGKIEKIEYTWSQLLGETHCVGIAYLCSISEEEEANIVLSEDYGSYEWVKRKDFPKYIENQYVLKDLEGKKL
;
A
#
# COMPACT_ATOMS: atom_id res chain seq x y z
N MET A 1 -6.33 -26.26 -20.14
CA MET A 1 -6.44 -26.62 -19.82
C MET A 1 -6.61 -26.99 -19.70
N ILE A 2 -7.14 -27.09 -19.65
CA ILE A 2 -7.39 -27.64 -19.31
C ILE A 2 -7.56 -28.05 -19.05
N GLU A 3 -7.79 -28.51 -18.80
CA GLU A 3 -7.95 -29.14 -18.28
C GLU A 3 -7.90 -29.60 -17.83
N GLU A 4 -8.19 -29.93 -17.41
CA GLU A 4 -8.13 -30.57 -16.78
C GLU A 4 -8.11 -30.78 -16.44
N SER A 5 -8.40 -30.74 -16.06
CA SER A 5 -8.51 -30.76 -15.55
C SER A 5 -8.91 -30.48 -15.28
N GLY A 6 -8.75 -30.52 -15.08
CA GLY A 6 -9.24 -29.96 -14.13
C GLY A 6 -10.57 -29.39 -13.87
N ARG A 7 -11.45 -30.08 -13.20
CA ARG A 7 -12.75 -29.50 -12.86
C ARG A 7 -12.64 -28.34 -11.90
N GLU A 8 -11.66 -28.38 -11.01
CA GLU A 8 -11.40 -27.30 -10.08
C GLU A 8 -11.10 -25.99 -10.79
N ARG A 9 -10.80 -26.04 -12.06
CA ARG A 9 -10.66 -24.84 -12.87
C ARG A 9 -11.92 -24.02 -12.95
N TYR A 10 -13.05 -24.63 -12.66
CA TYR A 10 -14.31 -23.91 -12.69
C TYR A 10 -14.65 -23.22 -11.38
N VAL A 11 -13.83 -23.48 -10.35
CA VAL A 11 -13.92 -22.70 -9.13
C VAL A 11 -13.34 -21.31 -9.43
N MET A 12 -14.13 -20.30 -9.19
CA MET A 12 -13.69 -18.91 -9.45
C MET A 12 -12.62 -18.53 -8.45
N LYS A 13 -11.39 -18.44 -8.90
CA LYS A 13 -10.27 -17.96 -8.12
C LYS A 13 -9.95 -16.56 -8.55
N ASN A 14 -9.97 -15.65 -7.58
CA ASN A 14 -9.68 -14.25 -7.84
C ASN A 14 -8.24 -13.94 -7.45
N THR A 15 -7.48 -13.46 -8.42
CA THR A 15 -6.14 -12.95 -8.18
C THR A 15 -6.16 -11.46 -8.50
N TYR A 16 -5.66 -10.66 -7.59
CA TYR A 16 -5.53 -9.23 -7.84
C TYR A 16 -4.15 -8.77 -7.38
N VAL A 17 -3.74 -7.63 -7.90
CA VAL A 17 -2.43 -7.06 -7.63
C VAL A 17 -2.61 -5.74 -6.90
N ARG A 18 -1.84 -5.55 -5.84
CA ARG A 18 -1.81 -4.29 -5.12
C ARG A 18 -0.42 -3.70 -5.14
N VAL A 19 -0.34 -2.39 -5.06
CA VAL A 19 0.92 -1.67 -4.89
C VAL A 19 0.89 -0.93 -3.57
N LYS A 20 2.05 -0.80 -2.96
CA LYS A 20 2.23 -0.08 -1.71
C LYS A 20 3.35 0.93 -1.90
N GLY A 21 3.13 2.15 -1.46
CA GLY A 21 4.13 3.20 -1.51
C GLY A 21 4.72 3.47 -0.14
N ILE A 22 5.99 3.16 0.01
CA ILE A 22 6.74 3.43 1.23
C ILE A 22 7.55 4.70 0.96
N ILE A 23 7.04 5.84 1.42
CA ILE A 23 7.68 7.12 1.19
C ILE A 23 8.61 7.40 2.36
N LYS A 24 9.90 7.51 2.07
CA LYS A 24 10.94 7.66 3.08
C LYS A 24 11.51 9.07 3.06
N LYS A 25 11.72 9.62 4.26
CA LYS A 25 12.42 10.89 4.45
C LYS A 25 13.37 10.71 5.65
N GLY A 26 14.69 10.68 5.38
CA GLY A 26 15.66 10.37 6.40
C GLY A 26 15.43 8.97 6.96
N ASP A 27 15.20 8.87 8.26
CA ASP A 27 14.91 7.60 8.92
C ASP A 27 13.42 7.44 9.25
N THR A 28 12.56 8.24 8.61
CA THR A 28 11.13 8.21 8.86
C THR A 28 10.37 7.84 7.58
N TYR A 29 9.15 7.39 7.77
CA TYR A 29 8.29 6.88 6.71
C TYR A 29 6.89 7.47 6.85
N LEU A 30 6.29 7.81 5.72
CA LEU A 30 4.98 8.46 5.71
C LEU A 30 3.87 7.45 5.95
N LEU A 31 3.07 7.70 6.96
CA LEU A 31 1.83 6.98 7.21
C LEU A 31 0.65 7.93 7.11
N LEU A 32 -0.43 7.46 6.54
CA LEU A 32 -1.66 8.22 6.39
C LEU A 32 -2.71 7.68 7.36
N LYS A 33 -3.46 8.57 7.96
CA LYS A 33 -4.53 8.22 8.89
C LYS A 33 -5.88 8.42 8.23
N ARG A 34 -6.66 7.34 8.12
CA ARG A 34 -8.02 7.41 7.60
C ARG A 34 -8.93 8.17 8.55
N TRP A 35 -9.97 8.78 7.99
CA TRP A 35 -11.05 9.29 8.81
C TRP A 35 -11.74 8.11 9.50
N VAL A 36 -12.02 8.28 10.79
CA VAL A 36 -12.75 7.28 11.56
C VAL A 36 -14.23 7.65 11.54
N ASP A 37 -15.05 6.69 11.09
CA ASP A 37 -16.50 6.81 11.15
C ASP A 37 -16.98 5.77 12.15
N ASP A 38 -17.60 6.22 13.23
CA ASP A 38 -18.07 5.32 14.31
C ASP A 38 -19.05 4.26 13.81
N ARG A 39 -19.68 4.49 12.66
CA ARG A 39 -20.63 3.55 12.08
C ARG A 39 -19.95 2.45 11.25
N ILE A 40 -18.68 2.62 10.94
CA ILE A 40 -17.91 1.69 10.12
C ILE A 40 -16.70 1.23 10.92
N PRO A 41 -16.71 0.01 11.44
CA PRO A 41 -15.53 -0.52 12.13
C PRO A 41 -14.36 -0.57 11.16
N ASP A 42 -13.29 0.14 11.47
CA ASP A 42 -12.07 0.11 10.68
C ASP A 42 -10.90 -0.02 11.64
N PRO A 43 -10.37 -1.24 11.81
CA PRO A 43 -9.26 -1.46 12.73
C PRO A 43 -7.92 -0.93 12.20
N PHE A 44 -7.84 -0.56 10.91
CA PHE A 44 -6.57 -0.23 10.28
C PHE A 44 -6.56 1.24 9.85
N VAL A 45 -6.50 2.13 10.84
CA VAL A 45 -6.61 3.57 10.58
C VAL A 45 -5.32 4.19 10.03
N TRP A 46 -4.14 3.68 10.41
CA TRP A 46 -2.86 4.16 9.88
C TRP A 46 -2.30 3.18 8.87
N GLU A 47 -1.89 3.69 7.71
CA GLU A 47 -1.41 2.81 6.63
C GLU A 47 -0.42 3.53 5.72
N PHE A 48 0.37 2.75 4.99
CA PHE A 48 1.10 3.26 3.84
C PHE A 48 0.13 3.56 2.71
N ILE A 49 0.59 4.30 1.70
CA ILE A 49 -0.18 4.45 0.47
C ILE A 49 -0.36 3.06 -0.14
N ASP A 50 -1.57 2.74 -0.54
CA ASP A 50 -1.91 1.42 -1.06
C ASP A 50 -3.00 1.59 -2.12
N ALA A 51 -2.90 0.78 -3.19
CA ALA A 51 -3.90 0.84 -4.26
C ALA A 51 -3.95 -0.50 -4.99
N GLU A 52 -5.11 -0.82 -5.52
CA GLU A 52 -5.26 -1.98 -6.38
C GLU A 52 -4.90 -1.61 -7.81
N VAL A 53 -4.15 -2.50 -8.48
CA VAL A 53 -3.78 -2.30 -9.88
C VAL A 53 -4.95 -2.69 -10.76
N PRO A 54 -5.52 -1.75 -11.54
CA PRO A 54 -6.60 -2.08 -12.46
C PRO A 54 -6.13 -3.03 -13.55
N HIS A 55 -7.04 -3.81 -14.08
CA HIS A 55 -6.72 -4.72 -15.19
C HIS A 55 -6.11 -3.93 -16.35
N GLY A 56 -4.95 -4.38 -16.80
CA GLY A 56 -4.28 -3.78 -17.95
C GLY A 56 -3.36 -2.61 -17.63
N GLU A 57 -3.31 -2.15 -16.38
CA GLU A 57 -2.42 -1.06 -16.01
C GLU A 57 -1.11 -1.59 -15.44
N ALA A 58 0.00 -0.88 -15.71
CA ALA A 58 1.28 -1.25 -15.15
C ALA A 58 1.33 -0.86 -13.67
N PRO A 59 1.91 -1.72 -12.81
CA PRO A 59 1.92 -1.43 -11.37
C PRO A 59 2.59 -0.10 -10.99
N ASP A 60 3.68 0.28 -11.66
CA ASP A 60 4.34 1.55 -11.37
C ASP A 60 3.48 2.75 -11.76
N GLU A 61 2.67 2.64 -12.79
CA GLU A 61 1.73 3.69 -13.15
C GLU A 61 0.64 3.84 -12.11
N THR A 62 0.15 2.71 -11.59
CA THR A 62 -0.83 2.73 -10.49
C THR A 62 -0.24 3.41 -9.27
N MET A 63 1.04 3.13 -8.98
CA MET A 63 1.71 3.75 -7.83
C MET A 63 1.82 5.26 -8.00
N ARG A 64 2.24 5.72 -9.18
CA ARG A 64 2.34 7.16 -9.46
C ARG A 64 1.00 7.84 -9.32
N SER A 65 -0.04 7.24 -9.89
CA SER A 65 -1.40 7.78 -9.80
C SER A 65 -1.88 7.85 -8.35
N ALA A 66 -1.58 6.84 -7.56
CA ALA A 66 -1.99 6.81 -6.15
C ALA A 66 -1.33 7.93 -5.35
N ILE A 67 -0.04 8.20 -5.58
CA ILE A 67 0.65 9.28 -4.89
C ILE A 67 -0.03 10.63 -5.22
N ILE A 68 -0.31 10.87 -6.49
CA ILE A 68 -0.97 12.10 -6.91
C ILE A 68 -2.37 12.19 -6.32
N GLU A 69 -3.13 11.11 -6.38
CA GLU A 69 -4.50 11.09 -5.91
C GLU A 69 -4.59 11.32 -4.40
N LEU A 70 -3.70 10.69 -3.64
CA LEU A 70 -3.78 10.72 -2.18
C LEU A 70 -3.06 11.91 -1.56
N LEU A 71 -2.00 12.40 -2.18
CA LEU A 71 -1.16 13.46 -1.62
C LEU A 71 -1.16 14.75 -2.43
N SER A 72 -1.67 14.76 -3.64
CA SER A 72 -1.66 15.91 -4.57
C SER A 72 -0.25 16.34 -4.97
N VAL A 73 0.72 15.45 -4.89
CA VAL A 73 2.09 15.68 -5.35
C VAL A 73 2.54 14.49 -6.18
N SER A 74 3.53 14.71 -7.05
CA SER A 74 3.98 13.65 -7.97
C SER A 74 4.86 12.60 -7.28
N GLY A 75 5.78 13.03 -6.44
CA GLY A 75 6.73 12.12 -5.83
C GLY A 75 7.65 11.47 -6.85
N LYS A 76 8.42 10.53 -6.37
CA LYS A 76 9.35 9.76 -7.21
C LYS A 76 9.40 8.32 -6.72
N ILE A 77 9.29 7.38 -7.65
CA ILE A 77 9.51 5.96 -7.35
C ILE A 77 11.01 5.71 -7.48
N GLU A 78 11.63 5.26 -6.38
CA GLU A 78 13.07 4.97 -6.38
C GLU A 78 13.34 3.56 -6.87
N LYS A 79 12.62 2.57 -6.33
CA LYS A 79 12.83 1.17 -6.68
C LYS A 79 11.72 0.31 -6.09
N ILE A 80 11.68 -0.94 -6.54
CA ILE A 80 10.88 -1.97 -5.87
C ILE A 80 11.64 -2.38 -4.61
N GLU A 81 10.98 -2.28 -3.45
CA GLU A 81 11.62 -2.62 -2.19
C GLU A 81 11.42 -4.09 -1.83
N TYR A 82 10.19 -4.58 -1.96
CA TYR A 82 9.88 -5.99 -1.75
C TYR A 82 8.54 -6.34 -2.41
N THR A 83 8.28 -7.63 -2.51
CA THR A 83 6.98 -8.13 -2.94
C THR A 83 6.39 -8.96 -1.81
N TRP A 84 5.07 -9.10 -1.82
CA TRP A 84 4.39 -9.97 -0.87
C TRP A 84 3.27 -10.71 -1.56
N SER A 85 2.76 -11.72 -0.88
CA SER A 85 1.64 -12.50 -1.37
C SER A 85 0.79 -12.92 -0.18
N GLN A 86 -0.50 -12.93 -0.37
CA GLN A 86 -1.45 -13.24 0.68
C GLN A 86 -2.62 -14.00 0.09
N LEU A 87 -2.97 -15.11 0.72
CA LEU A 87 -4.10 -15.92 0.29
C LEU A 87 -5.17 -15.89 1.38
N LEU A 88 -6.33 -15.37 1.05
CA LEU A 88 -7.49 -15.31 1.95
C LEU A 88 -8.62 -16.07 1.29
N GLY A 89 -8.82 -17.33 1.69
CA GLY A 89 -9.79 -18.21 1.04
C GLY A 89 -9.39 -18.43 -0.41
N GLU A 90 -10.28 -18.10 -1.33
CA GLU A 90 -10.03 -18.20 -2.76
C GLU A 90 -9.39 -16.95 -3.36
N THR A 91 -9.23 -15.91 -2.56
CA THR A 91 -8.69 -14.63 -3.03
C THR A 91 -7.20 -14.58 -2.81
N HIS A 92 -6.46 -14.34 -3.89
CA HIS A 92 -5.01 -14.25 -3.87
C HIS A 92 -4.58 -12.82 -4.18
N CYS A 93 -3.91 -12.18 -3.24
CA CYS A 93 -3.34 -10.86 -3.44
C CYS A 93 -1.84 -10.99 -3.68
N VAL A 94 -1.36 -10.42 -4.76
CA VAL A 94 0.07 -10.28 -5.05
C VAL A 94 0.41 -8.81 -4.93
N GLY A 95 1.41 -8.49 -4.14
CA GLY A 95 1.74 -7.11 -3.85
C GLY A 95 3.15 -6.73 -4.23
N ILE A 96 3.31 -5.46 -4.61
CA ILE A 96 4.61 -4.86 -4.93
C ILE A 96 4.73 -3.60 -4.08
N ALA A 97 5.76 -3.56 -3.23
CA ALA A 97 6.04 -2.39 -2.41
C ALA A 97 7.17 -1.59 -3.05
N TYR A 98 6.89 -0.34 -3.33
CA TYR A 98 7.87 0.59 -3.91
C TYR A 98 8.43 1.50 -2.83
N LEU A 99 9.74 1.72 -2.87
CA LEU A 99 10.35 2.78 -2.09
C LEU A 99 10.21 4.07 -2.90
N CYS A 100 9.65 5.09 -2.26
CA CYS A 100 9.37 6.36 -2.91
C CYS A 100 9.95 7.51 -2.10
N SER A 101 10.04 8.68 -2.73
CA SER A 101 10.47 9.91 -2.07
C SER A 101 9.63 11.08 -2.56
N ILE A 102 9.57 12.12 -1.74
CA ILE A 102 9.01 13.42 -2.13
C ILE A 102 10.01 14.49 -1.71
N SER A 103 10.05 15.60 -2.46
CA SER A 103 10.92 16.72 -2.13
C SER A 103 10.33 17.53 -0.98
N GLU A 104 11.14 18.40 -0.38
CA GLU A 104 10.66 19.29 0.67
C GLU A 104 9.56 20.23 0.13
N GLU A 105 9.72 20.67 -1.12
CA GLU A 105 8.71 21.50 -1.76
C GLU A 105 7.39 20.74 -1.92
N GLU A 106 7.47 19.50 -2.38
CA GLU A 106 6.28 18.66 -2.51
C GLU A 106 5.62 18.41 -1.15
N GLU A 107 6.42 18.13 -0.13
CA GLU A 107 5.89 17.93 1.21
C GLU A 107 5.10 19.15 1.68
N ALA A 108 5.62 20.35 1.42
CA ALA A 108 4.93 21.59 1.81
C ALA A 108 3.61 21.78 1.06
N ASN A 109 3.40 21.08 -0.04
CA ASN A 109 2.22 21.19 -0.87
C ASN A 109 1.28 19.98 -0.79
N ILE A 110 1.50 19.08 0.18
CA ILE A 110 0.62 17.93 0.35
C ILE A 110 -0.79 18.39 0.67
N VAL A 111 -1.74 17.90 -0.12
CA VAL A 111 -3.17 18.03 0.17
C VAL A 111 -3.73 16.61 0.15
N LEU A 112 -4.14 16.12 1.31
CA LEU A 112 -4.65 14.76 1.43
C LEU A 112 -6.00 14.63 0.72
N SER A 113 -6.23 13.44 0.14
CA SER A 113 -7.57 13.15 -0.37
C SER A 113 -8.55 13.15 0.79
N GLU A 114 -9.84 13.27 0.48
CA GLU A 114 -10.88 13.38 1.50
C GLU A 114 -11.04 12.12 2.37
N ASP A 115 -10.44 11.01 1.95
CA ASP A 115 -10.49 9.76 2.72
C ASP A 115 -9.54 9.76 3.92
N TYR A 116 -8.62 10.71 3.98
CA TYR A 116 -7.59 10.77 5.02
C TYR A 116 -7.63 12.08 5.78
N GLY A 117 -7.47 11.96 7.10
CA GLY A 117 -7.54 13.13 7.99
C GLY A 117 -6.19 13.76 8.32
N SER A 118 -5.12 12.97 8.28
CA SER A 118 -3.80 13.47 8.63
C SER A 118 -2.72 12.51 8.16
N TYR A 119 -1.46 12.93 8.28
CA TYR A 119 -0.32 12.07 8.00
C TYR A 119 0.74 12.32 9.05
N GLU A 120 1.64 11.34 9.19
CA GLU A 120 2.77 11.41 10.12
C GLU A 120 4.00 10.79 9.49
N TRP A 121 5.17 11.35 9.84
CA TRP A 121 6.45 10.74 9.53
C TRP A 121 6.87 9.91 10.74
N VAL A 122 6.96 8.59 10.56
CA VAL A 122 7.10 7.63 11.65
C VAL A 122 8.38 6.83 11.47
N LYS A 123 9.15 6.68 12.54
CA LYS A 123 10.33 5.82 12.53
C LYS A 123 9.89 4.37 12.49
N ARG A 124 10.69 3.54 11.83
CA ARG A 124 10.36 2.12 11.69
C ARG A 124 10.10 1.42 13.02
N LYS A 125 10.89 1.74 14.04
CA LYS A 125 10.73 1.14 15.38
C LYS A 125 9.36 1.42 15.98
N ASP A 126 8.70 2.49 15.53
CA ASP A 126 7.41 2.91 16.07
C ASP A 126 6.24 2.42 15.22
N PHE A 127 6.49 1.72 14.10
CA PHE A 127 5.41 1.19 13.26
C PHE A 127 4.37 0.40 14.05
N PRO A 128 4.74 -0.48 15.00
CA PRO A 128 3.73 -1.23 15.76
C PRO A 128 2.80 -0.37 16.58
N LYS A 129 3.17 0.88 16.87
CA LYS A 129 2.33 1.81 17.60
C LYS A 129 1.26 2.45 16.72
N TYR A 130 1.45 2.43 15.41
CA TYR A 130 0.57 3.05 14.43
C TYR A 130 -0.17 2.01 13.59
N ILE A 131 0.58 1.07 13.01
CA ILE A 131 0.04 0.07 12.08
C ILE A 131 -0.53 -1.09 12.87
N GLU A 132 -1.84 -1.26 12.82
CA GLU A 132 -2.52 -2.35 13.50
C GLU A 132 -2.59 -3.61 12.65
N ASN A 133 -2.45 -3.48 11.34
CA ASN A 133 -2.52 -4.61 10.41
C ASN A 133 -1.30 -5.51 10.56
N GLN A 134 -1.50 -6.66 11.18
CA GLN A 134 -0.43 -7.61 11.47
C GLN A 134 0.22 -8.20 10.21
N TYR A 135 -0.52 -8.29 9.12
CA TYR A 135 0.04 -8.77 7.84
C TYR A 135 1.09 -7.79 7.34
N VAL A 136 0.82 -6.49 7.43
CA VAL A 136 1.77 -5.46 7.00
C VAL A 136 3.03 -5.51 7.86
N LEU A 137 2.87 -5.61 9.17
CA LEU A 137 4.02 -5.67 10.08
C LEU A 137 4.85 -6.93 9.82
N LYS A 138 4.20 -8.06 9.58
CA LYS A 138 4.89 -9.30 9.30
C LYS A 138 5.68 -9.23 8.00
N ASP A 139 5.11 -8.61 6.98
CA ASP A 139 5.79 -8.45 5.69
C ASP A 139 7.07 -7.63 5.82
N LEU A 140 7.13 -6.73 6.80
CA LEU A 140 8.29 -5.88 7.02
C LEU A 140 9.41 -6.56 7.80
N GLU A 141 9.12 -7.68 8.46
CA GLU A 141 10.12 -8.40 9.24
C GLU A 141 11.30 -8.82 8.37
N GLY A 142 12.52 -8.53 8.83
CA GLY A 142 13.72 -8.89 8.10
C GLY A 142 14.00 -8.05 6.86
N LYS A 143 13.13 -7.11 6.52
CA LYS A 143 13.33 -6.23 5.37
C LYS A 143 14.10 -4.99 5.80
N LYS A 144 14.99 -4.53 4.94
CA LYS A 144 15.67 -3.24 5.10
C LYS A 144 14.96 -2.24 4.21
N LEU A 145 14.53 -1.17 4.80
CA LEU A 145 13.85 -0.10 4.04
C LEU A 145 14.77 1.08 3.79
#